data_45d7ffa9f5129915db492904f56acd2f
#
_entry.id   45d7ffa9f5129915db492904f56acd2f
#
_cell.length_a   1.000
_cell.length_b   1.000
_cell.length_c   1.000
_cell.angle_alpha   90.00
_cell.angle_beta   90.00
_cell.angle_gamma   90.00
#
_symmetry.space_group_name_H-M   'P 1'
#
loop_
_entity.id
_entity.type
_entity.pdbx_description
1 polymer ?
#
loop_
_entity_poly.entity_id
_entity_poly.type
_entity_poly.pdbx_seq_one_letter_code
_entity_poly.pdbx_strand_id
1 'polypeptide(L)'
;TGVKGGLIVVAADDPSMHSSQNEQDSRFYGDFSLIPMYEPSNQQEAYDMVYNGFAFSEKIGEPVLMRMVTRLAHSRSGVEQKPQQPQNQMSFSEDPRQFILLPGNARKRYKVLLERQAEFIEASENSSYNKYTDGPNKKLGIIACGIGYNYLMENYPDGCEYPVLKIGQYPLPKKQLLQLVETCD
;
A
#
# COMPACT_ATOMS: atom_id res chain seq x y z
N THR A 1 -9.49 15.19 6.79
CA THR A 1 -9.27 16.57 6.27
C THR A 1 -8.83 16.54 4.82
N GLY A 2 -8.19 15.45 4.41
CA GLY A 2 -7.50 15.36 3.13
C GLY A 2 -6.17 16.12 3.10
N VAL A 3 -5.50 16.10 1.97
CA VAL A 3 -4.25 16.82 1.71
C VAL A 3 -4.35 17.61 0.39
N LYS A 4 -3.54 18.65 0.24
CA LYS A 4 -3.42 19.41 -1.02
C LYS A 4 -2.14 19.02 -1.77
N GLY A 5 -1.01 19.00 -1.08
CA GLY A 5 0.20 18.41 -1.60
C GLY A 5 0.27 16.93 -1.25
N GLY A 6 1.08 16.16 -1.96
CA GLY A 6 1.26 14.75 -1.67
C GLY A 6 1.82 14.53 -0.25
N LEU A 7 1.23 13.56 0.46
CA LEU A 7 1.66 13.18 1.80
C LEU A 7 1.79 11.65 1.89
N ILE A 8 3.01 11.19 2.18
CA ILE A 8 3.27 9.80 2.52
C ILE A 8 3.66 9.72 3.99
N VAL A 9 2.95 8.92 4.76
CA VAL A 9 3.25 8.64 6.16
C VAL A 9 3.95 7.28 6.24
N VAL A 10 5.21 7.26 6.61
CA VAL A 10 5.98 6.02 6.73
C VAL A 10 5.88 5.49 8.16
N ALA A 11 5.39 4.26 8.31
CA ALA A 11 5.40 3.52 9.56
C ALA A 11 6.45 2.40 9.47
N ALA A 12 7.43 2.44 10.37
CA ALA A 12 8.48 1.42 10.45
C ALA A 12 8.12 0.40 11.53
N ASP A 13 7.57 -0.73 11.08
CA ASP A 13 7.17 -1.83 11.97
C ASP A 13 8.33 -2.74 12.29
N ASP A 14 8.33 -3.28 13.50
CA ASP A 14 9.28 -4.29 13.95
C ASP A 14 8.57 -5.62 14.28
N PRO A 15 8.10 -6.37 13.25
CA PRO A 15 7.48 -7.67 13.46
C PRO A 15 8.48 -8.64 14.09
N SER A 16 8.00 -9.45 15.02
CA SER A 16 8.80 -10.33 15.87
C SER A 16 9.71 -9.62 16.87
N MET A 17 9.47 -8.36 17.16
CA MET A 17 10.10 -7.61 18.26
C MET A 17 11.63 -7.69 18.27
N HIS A 18 12.30 -7.44 17.11
CA HIS A 18 13.76 -7.50 17.02
C HIS A 18 14.46 -6.49 17.94
N SER A 19 13.89 -5.30 18.09
CA SER A 19 14.35 -4.25 19.00
C SER A 19 13.24 -3.51 19.72
N SER A 20 11.99 -3.68 19.30
CA SER A 20 10.80 -3.11 19.93
C SER A 20 10.34 -3.95 21.12
N GLN A 21 9.59 -3.33 22.03
CA GLN A 21 9.04 -4.00 23.22
C GLN A 21 7.73 -4.74 22.95
N ASN A 22 7.11 -4.54 21.80
CA ASN A 22 5.83 -5.12 21.42
C ASN A 22 5.78 -5.40 19.91
N GLU A 23 4.91 -6.33 19.52
CA GLU A 23 4.61 -6.62 18.12
C GLU A 23 3.95 -5.40 17.45
N GLN A 24 4.29 -5.17 16.18
CA GLN A 24 3.80 -4.01 15.42
C GLN A 24 3.26 -4.44 14.06
N ASP A 25 2.04 -3.99 13.76
CA ASP A 25 1.41 -4.17 12.45
C ASP A 25 0.59 -2.93 12.07
N SER A 26 1.20 -2.04 11.31
CA SER A 26 0.58 -0.78 10.86
C SER A 26 -0.53 -0.98 9.82
N ARG A 27 -0.73 -2.20 9.28
CA ARG A 27 -1.83 -2.48 8.35
C ARG A 27 -3.19 -2.22 8.99
N PHE A 28 -3.33 -2.50 10.29
CA PHE A 28 -4.54 -2.18 11.05
C PHE A 28 -4.83 -0.68 11.12
N TYR A 29 -3.79 0.16 11.14
CA TYR A 29 -3.98 1.62 11.11
C TYR A 29 -4.43 2.11 9.74
N GLY A 30 -3.93 1.54 8.66
CA GLY A 30 -4.40 1.85 7.31
C GLY A 30 -5.87 1.52 7.13
N ASP A 31 -6.28 0.34 7.54
CA ASP A 31 -7.69 -0.11 7.50
C ASP A 31 -8.58 0.77 8.39
N PHE A 32 -8.19 0.99 9.65
CA PHE A 32 -8.93 1.84 10.58
C PHE A 32 -9.08 3.29 10.10
N SER A 33 -8.01 3.84 9.49
CA SER A 33 -8.01 5.22 8.96
C SER A 33 -8.74 5.37 7.64
N LEU A 34 -9.07 4.26 6.98
CA LEU A 34 -9.73 4.23 5.67
C LEU A 34 -8.91 4.94 4.57
N ILE A 35 -7.57 4.90 4.67
CA ILE A 35 -6.66 5.50 3.70
C ILE A 35 -5.90 4.42 2.93
N PRO A 36 -5.47 4.69 1.68
CA PRO A 36 -4.62 3.77 0.93
C PRO A 36 -3.30 3.52 1.65
N MET A 37 -2.78 2.30 1.49
CA MET A 37 -1.49 1.93 2.07
C MET A 37 -0.63 1.19 1.05
N TYR A 38 0.68 1.40 1.14
CA TYR A 38 1.73 0.67 0.45
C TYR A 38 2.50 -0.25 1.39
N GLU A 39 2.86 -1.43 0.90
CA GLU A 39 3.70 -2.39 1.61
C GLU A 39 4.72 -3.00 0.62
N PRO A 40 5.91 -2.41 0.46
CA PRO A 40 6.90 -2.87 -0.50
C PRO A 40 7.49 -4.22 -0.11
N SER A 41 7.78 -5.06 -1.10
CA SER A 41 8.44 -6.35 -0.92
C SER A 41 9.97 -6.26 -0.97
N ASN A 42 10.50 -5.23 -1.63
CA ASN A 42 11.95 -5.01 -1.80
C ASN A 42 12.28 -3.52 -1.89
N GLN A 43 13.57 -3.21 -1.98
CA GLN A 43 14.07 -1.83 -2.01
C GLN A 43 13.66 -1.07 -3.28
N GLN A 44 13.58 -1.74 -4.43
CA GLN A 44 13.12 -1.11 -5.67
C GLN A 44 11.64 -0.71 -5.55
N GLU A 45 10.80 -1.58 -5.01
CA GLU A 45 9.40 -1.22 -4.77
C GLU A 45 9.25 -0.10 -3.74
N ALA A 46 10.07 -0.10 -2.68
CA ALA A 46 10.07 0.99 -1.72
C ALA A 46 10.39 2.33 -2.38
N TYR A 47 11.39 2.37 -3.26
CA TYR A 47 11.73 3.54 -4.05
C TYR A 47 10.59 3.94 -5.00
N ASP A 48 10.05 2.98 -5.76
CA ASP A 48 8.98 3.22 -6.73
C ASP A 48 7.67 3.68 -6.08
N MET A 49 7.32 3.14 -4.93
CA MET A 49 6.15 3.52 -4.16
C MET A 49 6.26 4.95 -3.63
N VAL A 50 7.45 5.38 -3.18
CA VAL A 50 7.67 6.78 -2.80
C VAL A 50 7.63 7.68 -4.03
N TYR A 51 8.32 7.29 -5.10
CA TYR A 51 8.38 8.07 -6.34
C TYR A 51 6.98 8.34 -6.93
N ASN A 52 6.11 7.33 -6.97
CA ASN A 52 4.76 7.46 -7.51
C ASN A 52 3.73 7.92 -6.45
N GLY A 53 4.01 7.69 -5.18
CA GLY A 53 3.07 7.85 -4.08
C GLY A 53 2.68 9.29 -3.82
N PHE A 54 3.58 10.26 -4.04
CA PHE A 54 3.23 11.68 -3.90
C PHE A 54 2.20 12.10 -4.94
N ALA A 55 2.40 11.73 -6.21
CA ALA A 55 1.43 12.01 -7.27
C ALA A 55 0.09 11.28 -7.03
N PHE A 56 0.14 10.06 -6.53
CA PHE A 56 -1.07 9.31 -6.15
C PHE A 56 -1.81 9.99 -5.00
N SER A 57 -1.13 10.37 -3.93
CA SER A 57 -1.71 11.09 -2.80
C SER A 57 -2.35 12.42 -3.21
N GLU A 58 -1.71 13.19 -4.09
CA GLU A 58 -2.27 14.42 -4.64
C GLU A 58 -3.52 14.16 -5.47
N LYS A 59 -3.49 13.16 -6.34
CA LYS A 59 -4.63 12.77 -7.17
C LYS A 59 -5.86 12.41 -6.33
N ILE A 60 -5.67 11.60 -5.29
CA ILE A 60 -6.78 11.19 -4.42
C ILE A 60 -7.11 12.21 -3.33
N GLY A 61 -6.26 13.22 -3.10
CA GLY A 61 -6.43 14.25 -2.06
C GLY A 61 -6.41 13.72 -0.63
N GLU A 62 -5.80 12.55 -0.39
CA GLU A 62 -5.68 11.91 0.92
C GLU A 62 -4.23 11.43 1.15
N PRO A 63 -3.78 11.31 2.41
CA PRO A 63 -2.48 10.73 2.70
C PRO A 63 -2.42 9.25 2.30
N VAL A 64 -1.22 8.77 2.00
CA VAL A 64 -0.92 7.35 1.79
C VAL A 64 -0.06 6.86 2.94
N LEU A 65 -0.45 5.78 3.61
CA LEU A 65 0.39 5.11 4.60
C LEU A 65 1.36 4.18 3.88
N MET A 66 2.63 4.18 4.26
CA MET A 66 3.63 3.25 3.74
C MET A 66 4.21 2.45 4.90
N ARG A 67 3.97 1.15 4.89
CA ARG A 67 4.50 0.22 5.88
C ARG A 67 5.88 -0.27 5.47
N MET A 68 6.88 -0.04 6.30
CA MET A 68 8.22 -0.59 6.16
C MET A 68 8.48 -1.54 7.31
N VAL A 69 8.99 -2.73 7.03
CA VAL A 69 9.38 -3.67 8.08
C VAL A 69 10.88 -3.62 8.35
N THR A 70 11.30 -3.96 9.57
CA THR A 70 12.69 -3.93 10.03
C THR A 70 13.65 -4.60 9.04
N ARG A 71 13.32 -5.77 8.51
CA ARG A 71 14.15 -6.49 7.54
C ARG A 71 14.42 -5.69 6.29
N LEU A 72 13.40 -5.02 5.76
CA LEU A 72 13.54 -4.19 4.56
C LEU A 72 14.29 -2.89 4.88
N ALA A 73 13.99 -2.25 6.02
CA ALA A 73 14.63 -1.00 6.44
C ALA A 73 16.14 -1.15 6.71
N HIS A 74 16.58 -2.32 7.19
CA HIS A 74 17.99 -2.59 7.50
C HIS A 74 18.76 -3.25 6.35
N SER A 75 18.09 -3.64 5.28
CA SER A 75 18.74 -4.24 4.11
C SER A 75 19.19 -3.18 3.10
N ARG A 76 20.11 -3.56 2.23
CA ARG A 76 20.65 -2.69 1.16
C ARG A 76 20.62 -3.43 -0.17
N SER A 77 20.22 -2.70 -1.21
CA SER A 77 20.26 -3.18 -2.59
C SER A 77 20.50 -2.01 -3.53
N GLY A 78 20.98 -2.27 -4.72
CA GLY A 78 20.94 -1.31 -5.81
C GLY A 78 19.50 -1.07 -6.23
N VAL A 79 19.18 0.19 -6.56
CA VAL A 79 17.88 0.57 -7.13
C VAL A 79 18.09 1.32 -8.44
N GLU A 80 17.24 1.05 -9.42
CA GLU A 80 17.18 1.82 -10.64
C GLU A 80 16.51 3.16 -10.37
N GLN A 81 17.25 4.25 -10.57
CA GLN A 81 16.74 5.59 -10.34
C GLN A 81 15.92 6.07 -11.52
N LYS A 82 14.81 6.74 -11.21
CA LYS A 82 13.95 7.39 -12.21
C LYS A 82 14.30 8.88 -12.38
N PRO A 83 14.00 9.47 -13.54
CA PRO A 83 14.16 10.92 -13.74
C PRO A 83 13.39 11.72 -12.69
N GLN A 84 13.93 12.89 -12.35
CA GLN A 84 13.24 13.80 -11.43
C GLN A 84 11.85 14.17 -12.00
N GLN A 85 10.83 14.09 -11.15
CA GLN A 85 9.49 14.56 -11.50
C GLN A 85 9.44 16.10 -11.51
N PRO A 86 8.63 16.71 -12.40
CA PRO A 86 8.43 18.15 -12.38
C PRO A 86 7.76 18.56 -11.08
N GLN A 87 8.11 19.75 -10.59
CA GLN A 87 7.48 20.29 -9.40
C GLN A 87 6.03 20.67 -9.69
N ASN A 88 5.11 20.22 -8.84
CA ASN A 88 3.70 20.60 -8.92
C ASN A 88 3.48 22.05 -8.48
N GLN A 89 2.47 22.69 -9.07
CA GLN A 89 2.02 24.00 -8.60
C GLN A 89 1.20 23.82 -7.32
N MET A 90 1.71 24.36 -6.23
CA MET A 90 1.03 24.35 -4.95
C MET A 90 -0.03 25.45 -4.88
N SER A 91 -1.21 25.10 -4.39
CA SER A 91 -2.26 26.06 -4.09
C SER A 91 -2.81 25.86 -2.69
N PHE A 92 -3.15 26.95 -2.02
CA PHE A 92 -3.89 26.85 -0.76
C PHE A 92 -5.33 26.39 -1.01
N SER A 93 -5.95 25.82 0.03
CA SER A 93 -7.38 25.50 -0.05
C SER A 93 -8.21 26.77 -0.17
N GLU A 94 -9.17 26.79 -1.10
CA GLU A 94 -10.14 27.87 -1.22
C GLU A 94 -11.07 27.95 0.00
N ASP A 95 -11.37 26.81 0.63
CA ASP A 95 -12.13 26.75 1.90
C ASP A 95 -11.19 26.33 3.06
N PRO A 96 -10.71 27.30 3.87
CA PRO A 96 -9.85 26.99 5.02
C PRO A 96 -10.53 26.10 6.06
N ARG A 97 -11.89 26.03 6.09
CA ARG A 97 -12.62 25.12 6.97
C ARG A 97 -12.38 23.64 6.68
N GLN A 98 -11.86 23.33 5.50
CA GLN A 98 -11.43 21.96 5.17
C GLN A 98 -10.48 21.39 6.22
N PHE A 99 -9.56 22.21 6.73
CA PHE A 99 -8.51 21.80 7.68
C PHE A 99 -8.86 22.08 9.15
N ILE A 100 -10.03 22.64 9.42
CA ILE A 100 -10.51 22.94 10.78
C ILE A 100 -11.43 21.81 11.24
N LEU A 101 -10.96 20.95 12.13
CA LEU A 101 -11.67 19.75 12.60
C LEU A 101 -12.67 20.02 13.71
N LEU A 102 -13.52 21.04 13.56
CA LEU A 102 -14.72 21.14 14.38
C LEU A 102 -15.69 19.99 14.07
N PRO A 103 -16.49 19.51 15.04
CA PRO A 103 -17.35 18.34 14.86
C PRO A 103 -18.22 18.37 13.60
N GLY A 104 -18.78 19.52 13.24
CA GLY A 104 -19.59 19.69 12.04
C GLY A 104 -18.77 19.53 10.74
N ASN A 105 -17.55 20.05 10.71
CA ASN A 105 -16.65 19.92 9.58
C ASN A 105 -16.11 18.48 9.47
N ALA A 106 -15.74 17.89 10.61
CA ALA A 106 -15.25 16.52 10.68
C ALA A 106 -16.26 15.52 10.11
N ARG A 107 -17.55 15.65 10.47
CA ARG A 107 -18.62 14.80 9.92
C ARG A 107 -18.74 14.91 8.39
N LYS A 108 -18.66 16.11 7.85
CA LYS A 108 -18.69 16.32 6.38
C LYS A 108 -17.50 15.69 5.70
N ARG A 109 -16.30 15.85 6.27
CA ARG A 109 -15.07 15.27 5.71
C ARG A 109 -15.07 13.75 5.80
N TYR A 110 -15.56 13.18 6.89
CA TYR A 110 -15.71 11.75 7.04
C TYR A 110 -16.65 11.14 5.99
N LYS A 111 -17.76 11.80 5.70
CA LYS A 111 -18.65 11.37 4.62
C LYS A 111 -17.94 11.33 3.26
N VAL A 112 -17.16 12.36 2.93
CA VAL A 112 -16.35 12.40 1.70
C VAL A 112 -15.34 11.23 1.67
N LEU A 113 -14.69 10.94 2.80
CA LEU A 113 -13.74 9.81 2.89
C LEU A 113 -14.44 8.46 2.63
N LEU A 114 -15.66 8.28 3.16
CA LEU A 114 -16.44 7.05 2.90
C LEU A 114 -16.86 6.93 1.43
N GLU A 115 -17.24 8.03 0.79
CA GLU A 115 -17.60 8.06 -0.64
C GLU A 115 -16.41 7.69 -1.54
N ARG A 116 -15.18 8.00 -1.13
CA ARG A 116 -13.94 7.69 -1.87
C ARG A 116 -13.47 6.25 -1.77
N GLN A 117 -14.03 5.44 -0.88
CA GLN A 117 -13.55 4.06 -0.68
C GLN A 117 -13.59 3.22 -1.97
N ALA A 118 -14.58 3.45 -2.83
CA ALA A 118 -14.66 2.76 -4.12
C ALA A 118 -13.46 3.11 -5.05
N GLU A 119 -13.05 4.37 -5.06
CA GLU A 119 -11.86 4.85 -5.81
C GLU A 119 -10.58 4.18 -5.29
N PHE A 120 -10.44 4.03 -3.97
CA PHE A 120 -9.24 3.41 -3.38
C PHE A 120 -9.19 1.90 -3.67
N ILE A 121 -10.33 1.21 -3.65
CA ILE A 121 -10.43 -0.20 -4.04
C ILE A 121 -10.06 -0.35 -5.51
N GLU A 122 -10.61 0.46 -6.41
CA GLU A 122 -10.29 0.43 -7.83
C GLU A 122 -8.80 0.70 -8.09
N ALA A 123 -8.21 1.69 -7.39
CA ALA A 123 -6.78 1.97 -7.48
C ALA A 123 -5.91 0.79 -7.04
N SER A 124 -6.32 0.06 -6.01
CA SER A 124 -5.64 -1.15 -5.55
C SER A 124 -5.79 -2.32 -6.53
N GLU A 125 -6.98 -2.52 -7.08
CA GLU A 125 -7.25 -3.58 -8.08
C GLU A 125 -6.43 -3.40 -9.37
N ASN A 126 -6.18 -2.14 -9.77
CA ASN A 126 -5.38 -1.80 -10.95
C ASN A 126 -3.90 -1.53 -10.64
N SER A 127 -3.47 -1.76 -9.42
CA SER A 127 -2.10 -1.48 -8.99
C SER A 127 -1.11 -2.48 -9.57
N SER A 128 0.03 -1.99 -10.08
CA SER A 128 1.16 -2.83 -10.48
C SER A 128 1.87 -3.50 -9.29
N TYR A 129 1.59 -3.05 -8.07
CA TYR A 129 2.14 -3.63 -6.84
C TYR A 129 1.33 -4.84 -6.36
N ASN A 130 0.11 -5.02 -6.86
CA ASN A 130 -0.72 -6.20 -6.64
C ASN A 130 -0.66 -7.09 -7.88
N LYS A 131 -0.28 -8.35 -7.71
CA LYS A 131 -0.06 -9.24 -8.85
C LYS A 131 -0.55 -10.64 -8.55
N TYR A 132 -1.53 -11.08 -9.33
CA TYR A 132 -1.88 -12.49 -9.41
C TYR A 132 -0.95 -13.20 -10.41
N THR A 133 -0.36 -14.29 -9.98
CA THR A 133 0.44 -15.20 -10.82
C THR A 133 -0.17 -16.58 -10.71
N ASP A 134 -0.57 -17.14 -11.84
CA ASP A 134 -1.13 -18.49 -11.86
C ASP A 134 -0.04 -19.56 -11.67
N GLY A 135 -0.44 -20.73 -11.19
CA GLY A 135 0.40 -21.89 -11.01
C GLY A 135 -0.32 -23.18 -11.43
N PRO A 136 0.38 -24.22 -11.88
CA PRO A 136 -0.23 -25.47 -12.35
C PRO A 136 -0.91 -26.28 -11.24
N ASN A 137 -0.47 -26.16 -10.00
CA ASN A 137 -1.00 -26.90 -8.86
C ASN A 137 -2.05 -26.07 -8.12
N LYS A 138 -3.33 -26.43 -8.25
CA LYS A 138 -4.47 -25.69 -7.68
C LYS A 138 -4.87 -26.14 -6.27
N LYS A 139 -4.16 -27.08 -5.67
CA LYS A 139 -4.47 -27.60 -4.31
C LYS A 139 -4.25 -26.54 -3.22
N LEU A 140 -3.51 -25.48 -3.52
CA LEU A 140 -3.18 -24.40 -2.59
C LEU A 140 -3.10 -23.08 -3.33
N GLY A 141 -3.77 -22.06 -2.81
CA GLY A 141 -3.58 -20.66 -3.21
C GLY A 141 -2.78 -19.91 -2.14
N ILE A 142 -1.80 -19.11 -2.55
CA ILE A 142 -0.91 -18.38 -1.63
C ILE A 142 -1.18 -16.88 -1.74
N ILE A 143 -1.37 -16.21 -0.60
CA ILE A 143 -1.39 -14.76 -0.50
C ILE A 143 -0.11 -14.33 0.23
N ALA A 144 0.66 -13.45 -0.40
CA ALA A 144 1.92 -12.96 0.15
C ALA A 144 1.97 -11.43 0.13
N CYS A 145 2.18 -10.82 1.30
CA CYS A 145 2.20 -9.37 1.49
C CYS A 145 3.63 -8.88 1.75
N GLY A 146 3.97 -7.73 1.16
CA GLY A 146 5.25 -7.08 1.40
C GLY A 146 6.45 -8.02 1.27
N ILE A 147 7.38 -7.95 2.23
CA ILE A 147 8.60 -8.79 2.22
C ILE A 147 8.32 -10.30 2.28
N GLY A 148 7.15 -10.72 2.78
CA GLY A 148 6.74 -12.12 2.78
C GLY A 148 6.68 -12.72 1.38
N TYR A 149 6.40 -11.89 0.36
CA TYR A 149 6.47 -12.30 -1.02
C TYR A 149 7.90 -12.68 -1.45
N ASN A 150 8.92 -11.92 -1.04
CA ASN A 150 10.31 -12.28 -1.36
C ASN A 150 10.71 -13.59 -0.71
N TYR A 151 10.35 -13.79 0.57
CA TYR A 151 10.66 -15.05 1.26
C TYR A 151 9.97 -16.25 0.59
N LEU A 152 8.75 -16.07 0.11
CA LEU A 152 8.08 -17.09 -0.69
C LEU A 152 8.89 -17.37 -1.96
N MET A 153 9.25 -16.36 -2.73
CA MET A 153 9.92 -16.53 -4.02
C MET A 153 11.36 -17.06 -3.89
N GLU A 154 12.03 -16.84 -2.76
CA GLU A 154 13.34 -17.47 -2.47
C GLU A 154 13.27 -19.00 -2.41
N ASN A 155 12.11 -19.56 -2.05
CA ASN A 155 11.89 -21.02 -2.06
C ASN A 155 11.49 -21.56 -3.44
N TYR A 156 11.15 -20.67 -4.39
CA TYR A 156 10.71 -21.02 -5.73
C TYR A 156 11.47 -20.21 -6.80
N PRO A 157 12.80 -20.44 -6.94
CA PRO A 157 13.63 -19.64 -7.86
C PRO A 157 13.22 -19.78 -9.32
N ASP A 158 12.67 -20.94 -9.70
CA ASP A 158 12.17 -21.22 -11.05
C ASP A 158 10.67 -20.90 -11.24
N GLY A 159 10.06 -20.28 -10.24
CA GLY A 159 8.62 -19.94 -10.20
C GLY A 159 7.83 -20.87 -9.27
N CYS A 160 6.81 -20.32 -8.62
CA CYS A 160 5.95 -21.05 -7.71
C CYS A 160 4.98 -21.98 -8.48
N GLU A 161 4.89 -23.23 -8.08
CA GLU A 161 3.92 -24.17 -8.68
C GLU A 161 2.47 -23.86 -8.31
N TYR A 162 2.23 -23.13 -7.23
CA TYR A 162 0.90 -22.74 -6.76
C TYR A 162 0.50 -21.36 -7.28
N PRO A 163 -0.80 -21.06 -7.45
CA PRO A 163 -1.26 -19.69 -7.66
C PRO A 163 -0.85 -18.78 -6.49
N VAL A 164 -0.29 -17.61 -6.83
CA VAL A 164 0.19 -16.63 -5.85
C VAL A 164 -0.48 -15.29 -6.11
N LEU A 165 -1.07 -14.70 -5.08
CA LEU A 165 -1.48 -13.31 -5.06
C LEU A 165 -0.48 -12.52 -4.19
N LYS A 166 0.34 -11.70 -4.85
CA LYS A 166 1.15 -10.70 -4.18
C LYS A 166 0.29 -9.48 -3.85
N ILE A 167 0.40 -8.97 -2.63
CA ILE A 167 -0.26 -7.72 -2.19
C ILE A 167 0.81 -6.75 -1.72
N GLY A 168 0.88 -5.58 -2.38
CA GLY A 168 1.76 -4.46 -2.05
C GLY A 168 1.01 -3.13 -1.93
N GLN A 169 -0.28 -3.09 -2.30
CA GLN A 169 -1.15 -1.91 -2.14
C GLN A 169 -2.51 -2.30 -1.58
N TYR A 170 -3.00 -1.50 -0.65
CA TYR A 170 -4.31 -1.64 0.01
C TYR A 170 -5.22 -0.43 -0.30
N PRO A 171 -6.57 -0.57 -0.19
CA PRO A 171 -7.33 -1.72 0.35
C PRO A 171 -7.09 -3.02 -0.42
N LEU A 172 -7.44 -4.16 0.17
CA LEU A 172 -7.25 -5.47 -0.47
C LEU A 172 -7.89 -5.54 -1.86
N PRO A 173 -7.18 -6.06 -2.89
CA PRO A 173 -7.68 -6.18 -4.26
C PRO A 173 -8.70 -7.31 -4.37
N LYS A 174 -9.99 -7.00 -4.18
CA LYS A 174 -11.08 -7.98 -4.04
C LYS A 174 -11.22 -8.90 -5.24
N LYS A 175 -11.11 -8.37 -6.47
CA LYS A 175 -11.23 -9.19 -7.70
C LYS A 175 -10.14 -10.24 -7.78
N GLN A 176 -8.90 -9.86 -7.50
CA GLN A 176 -7.76 -10.78 -7.53
C GLN A 176 -7.83 -11.81 -6.40
N LEU A 177 -8.36 -11.42 -5.23
CA LEU A 177 -8.62 -12.34 -4.12
C LEU A 177 -9.69 -13.38 -4.49
N LEU A 178 -10.81 -12.94 -5.07
CA LEU A 178 -11.86 -13.84 -5.56
C LEU A 178 -11.33 -14.77 -6.65
N GLN A 179 -10.55 -14.24 -7.60
CA GLN A 179 -9.89 -15.06 -8.63
C GLN A 179 -9.04 -16.16 -8.01
N LEU A 180 -8.24 -15.85 -6.98
CA LEU A 180 -7.42 -16.87 -6.30
C LEU A 180 -8.30 -17.95 -5.64
N VAL A 181 -9.35 -17.54 -4.91
CA VAL A 181 -10.25 -18.47 -4.23
C VAL A 181 -11.01 -19.34 -5.22
N GLU A 182 -11.46 -18.79 -6.35
CA GLU A 182 -12.18 -19.55 -7.39
C GLU A 182 -11.27 -20.46 -8.21
N THR A 183 -9.97 -20.21 -8.22
CA THR A 183 -8.97 -20.99 -8.97
C THR A 183 -8.47 -22.19 -8.17
N CYS A 184 -8.51 -22.12 -6.85
CA CYS A 184 -7.97 -23.16 -5.96
C CYS A 184 -9.07 -24.02 -5.34
N ASP A 185 -8.73 -25.29 -5.05
CA ASP A 185 -9.63 -26.26 -4.42
C ASP A 185 -9.88 -25.98 -2.92
#